data_71643110fd6e4fdd7e5668504158f4ac
#
_entry.id   71643110fd6e4fdd7e5668504158f4ac
#
_cell.length_a   1.000
_cell.length_b   1.000
_cell.length_c   1.000
_cell.angle_alpha   90.00
_cell.angle_beta   90.00
_cell.angle_gamma   90.00
#
_symmetry.space_group_name_H-M   'P 1'
#
loop_
_entity.id
_entity.type
_entity.pdbx_description
1 polymer ?
#
loop_
_entity_poly.entity_id
_entity_poly.type
_entity_poly.pdbx_seq_one_letter_code
_entity_poly.pdbx_strand_id
1 'polypeptide(L)'
;DQVTVTVASSHFLPTGIMGLFAAVMLAAFISTHDTYLHSWGSIFVQDVILPLRQRLKGNTIIGADKHVKYLKTSIFGVCLFIFLFSLFFSQQQDILMFFALTGTIYLGWAGCAIIGGLYWKRATTGGAWAAAIVGVTLAYGGWYLTYNWESSQQILNWAFSENWGQITHSYPALAGDKCPVNAQWLYFLTVLTTILIFVVVSLMSNQVFN
;
A
#
# COMPACT_ATOMS: atom_id res chain seq x y z
N ASP A 1 17.48 -5.33 -9.50
CA ASP A 1 17.00 -3.96 -9.83
C ASP A 1 18.16 -2.97 -10.08
N GLN A 2 19.34 -3.23 -9.58
CA GLN A 2 20.52 -2.40 -9.90
C GLN A 2 21.15 -2.73 -11.26
N VAL A 3 20.77 -3.84 -11.87
CA VAL A 3 21.37 -4.34 -13.11
C VAL A 3 21.24 -3.34 -14.26
N THR A 4 20.08 -2.70 -14.41
CA THR A 4 19.83 -1.75 -15.50
C THR A 4 20.72 -0.52 -15.41
N VAL A 5 20.87 0.04 -14.20
CA VAL A 5 21.71 1.22 -13.96
C VAL A 5 23.19 0.83 -14.09
N THR A 6 23.59 -0.33 -13.57
CA THR A 6 24.97 -0.82 -13.63
C THR A 6 25.37 -1.17 -15.06
N VAL A 7 24.50 -1.82 -15.85
CA VAL A 7 24.77 -2.13 -17.27
C VAL A 7 24.79 -0.86 -18.12
N ALA A 8 23.89 0.09 -17.87
CA ALA A 8 23.88 1.38 -18.57
C ALA A 8 25.14 2.22 -18.24
N SER A 9 25.67 2.12 -17.02
CA SER A 9 26.87 2.85 -16.56
C SER A 9 28.19 2.18 -16.93
N SER A 10 28.22 0.85 -17.17
CA SER A 10 29.42 0.07 -17.42
C SER A 10 29.78 -0.10 -18.89
N HIS A 11 30.26 0.89 -19.62
CA HIS A 11 30.90 0.81 -20.94
C HIS A 11 30.02 0.91 -22.20
N PHE A 12 28.70 0.94 -22.11
CA PHE A 12 27.84 0.95 -23.29
C PHE A 12 27.52 2.36 -23.82
N LEU A 13 27.59 3.38 -22.96
CA LEU A 13 27.18 4.74 -23.31
C LEU A 13 28.37 5.72 -23.32
N PRO A 14 28.54 6.52 -24.39
CA PRO A 14 29.46 7.66 -24.38
C PRO A 14 29.12 8.62 -23.21
N THR A 15 30.17 9.31 -22.71
CA THR A 15 30.06 10.15 -21.50
C THR A 15 28.95 11.21 -21.58
N GLY A 16 28.70 11.77 -22.78
CA GLY A 16 27.64 12.75 -22.99
C GLY A 16 26.22 12.15 -22.89
N ILE A 17 26.03 10.94 -23.41
CA ILE A 17 24.74 10.22 -23.33
C ILE A 17 24.46 9.77 -21.92
N MET A 18 25.48 9.41 -21.14
CA MET A 18 25.34 9.07 -19.72
C MET A 18 24.85 10.28 -18.89
N GLY A 19 25.35 11.47 -19.16
CA GLY A 19 24.87 12.72 -18.55
C GLY A 19 23.42 13.00 -18.88
N LEU A 20 23.01 12.81 -20.15
CA LEU A 20 21.61 12.94 -20.57
C LEU A 20 20.72 11.90 -19.89
N PHE A 21 21.15 10.64 -19.80
CA PHE A 21 20.42 9.60 -19.10
C PHE A 21 20.21 9.94 -17.61
N ALA A 22 21.26 10.39 -16.93
CA ALA A 22 21.15 10.84 -15.53
C ALA A 22 20.18 12.02 -15.39
N ALA A 23 20.20 12.99 -16.30
CA ALA A 23 19.27 14.12 -16.31
C ALA A 23 17.80 13.68 -16.49
N VAL A 24 17.55 12.73 -17.40
CA VAL A 24 16.20 12.16 -17.62
C VAL A 24 15.73 11.41 -16.38
N MET A 25 16.58 10.61 -15.73
CA MET A 25 16.24 9.92 -14.49
C MET A 25 15.90 10.88 -13.37
N LEU A 26 16.68 11.96 -13.20
CA LEU A 26 16.39 13.00 -12.20
C LEU A 26 15.11 13.75 -12.54
N ALA A 27 14.86 14.08 -13.79
CA ALA A 27 13.60 14.74 -14.19
C ALA A 27 12.38 13.87 -13.91
N ALA A 28 12.44 12.57 -14.21
CA ALA A 28 11.38 11.61 -13.91
C ALA A 28 11.15 11.48 -12.40
N PHE A 29 12.23 11.41 -11.62
CA PHE A 29 12.16 11.38 -10.15
C PHE A 29 11.47 12.63 -9.59
N ILE A 30 11.91 13.82 -9.98
CA ILE A 30 11.32 15.10 -9.53
C ILE A 30 9.87 15.20 -9.92
N SER A 31 9.51 14.89 -11.17
CA SER A 31 8.13 14.94 -11.67
C SER A 31 7.19 14.04 -10.87
N THR A 32 7.63 12.82 -10.56
CA THR A 32 6.84 11.87 -9.78
C THR A 32 6.63 12.38 -8.35
N HIS A 33 7.69 12.83 -7.69
CA HIS A 33 7.60 13.32 -6.31
C HIS A 33 6.75 14.59 -6.19
N ASP A 34 6.87 15.51 -7.13
CA ASP A 34 6.04 16.74 -7.15
C ASP A 34 4.54 16.40 -7.20
N THR A 35 4.16 15.49 -8.08
CA THR A 35 2.77 15.03 -8.22
C THR A 35 2.26 14.39 -6.93
N TYR A 36 3.05 13.50 -6.30
CA TYR A 36 2.66 12.85 -5.04
C TYR A 36 2.54 13.83 -3.89
N LEU A 37 3.51 14.72 -3.70
CA LEU A 37 3.50 15.73 -2.64
C LEU A 37 2.29 16.66 -2.77
N HIS A 38 2.00 17.10 -3.98
CA HIS A 38 0.85 17.97 -4.25
C HIS A 38 -0.47 17.24 -3.96
N SER A 39 -0.62 16.00 -4.43
CA SER A 39 -1.83 15.20 -4.21
C SER A 39 -2.06 14.91 -2.73
N TRP A 40 -1.05 14.46 -2.00
CA TRP A 40 -1.14 14.19 -0.57
C TRP A 40 -1.45 15.45 0.23
N GLY A 41 -0.76 16.56 -0.08
CA GLY A 41 -1.02 17.86 0.56
C GLY A 41 -2.44 18.33 0.34
N SER A 42 -2.96 18.19 -0.87
CA SER A 42 -4.35 18.58 -1.21
C SER A 42 -5.38 17.73 -0.49
N ILE A 43 -5.24 16.41 -0.52
CA ILE A 43 -6.13 15.47 0.16
C ILE A 43 -6.12 15.75 1.67
N PHE A 44 -4.95 15.93 2.27
CA PHE A 44 -4.84 16.21 3.70
C PHE A 44 -5.54 17.52 4.09
N VAL A 45 -5.45 18.56 3.27
CA VAL A 45 -6.18 19.82 3.53
C VAL A 45 -7.68 19.59 3.41
N GLN A 46 -8.15 18.93 2.35
CA GLN A 46 -9.58 18.78 2.07
C GLN A 46 -10.27 17.81 3.05
N ASP A 47 -9.63 16.69 3.36
CA ASP A 47 -10.27 15.61 4.11
C ASP A 47 -9.99 15.67 5.62
N VAL A 48 -8.91 16.33 6.04
CA VAL A 48 -8.54 16.43 7.45
C VAL A 48 -8.66 17.85 7.98
N ILE A 49 -7.92 18.81 7.39
CA ILE A 49 -7.85 20.17 7.95
C ILE A 49 -9.18 20.90 7.86
N LEU A 50 -9.83 20.87 6.70
CA LEU A 50 -11.09 21.59 6.48
C LEU A 50 -12.24 21.04 7.34
N PRO A 51 -12.52 19.73 7.39
CA PRO A 51 -13.57 19.18 8.25
C PRO A 51 -13.29 19.39 9.75
N LEU A 52 -12.03 19.22 10.18
CA LEU A 52 -11.65 19.45 11.57
C LEU A 52 -11.89 20.91 11.98
N ARG A 53 -11.52 21.84 11.10
CA ARG A 53 -11.74 23.25 11.35
C ARG A 53 -13.23 23.60 11.39
N GLN A 54 -14.05 23.05 10.48
CA GLN A 54 -15.50 23.26 10.48
C GLN A 54 -16.13 22.78 11.79
N ARG A 55 -15.67 21.66 12.34
CA ARG A 55 -16.13 21.17 13.66
C ARG A 55 -15.71 22.08 14.81
N LEU A 56 -14.50 22.65 14.75
CA LEU A 56 -13.96 23.47 15.85
C LEU A 56 -14.38 24.94 15.81
N LYS A 57 -14.54 25.53 14.63
CA LYS A 57 -14.76 26.98 14.45
C LYS A 57 -16.08 27.34 13.76
N GLY A 58 -16.92 26.35 13.47
CA GLY A 58 -18.13 26.53 12.68
C GLY A 58 -17.88 26.74 11.19
N ASN A 59 -18.97 26.90 10.44
CA ASN A 59 -18.99 26.93 8.98
C ASN A 59 -18.50 28.29 8.42
N THR A 60 -17.25 28.66 8.69
CA THR A 60 -16.65 29.88 8.16
C THR A 60 -16.04 29.63 6.78
N ILE A 61 -16.49 30.38 5.79
CA ILE A 61 -15.91 30.39 4.43
C ILE A 61 -14.45 30.81 4.52
N ILE A 62 -13.56 29.98 3.99
CA ILE A 62 -12.12 30.24 3.98
C ILE A 62 -11.80 31.04 2.71
N GLY A 63 -11.24 32.22 2.87
CA GLY A 63 -10.75 33.00 1.73
C GLY A 63 -9.64 32.26 0.98
N ALA A 64 -9.56 32.47 -0.32
CA ALA A 64 -8.61 31.81 -1.22
C ALA A 64 -7.16 31.86 -0.73
N ASP A 65 -6.71 33.00 -0.21
CA ASP A 65 -5.35 33.18 0.30
C ASP A 65 -5.03 32.26 1.49
N LYS A 66 -5.99 32.08 2.41
CA LYS A 66 -5.83 31.18 3.55
C LYS A 66 -5.82 29.72 3.10
N HIS A 67 -6.63 29.36 2.10
CA HIS A 67 -6.66 28.03 1.54
C HIS A 67 -5.30 27.65 0.91
N VAL A 68 -4.74 28.55 0.10
CA VAL A 68 -3.41 28.38 -0.50
C VAL A 68 -2.32 28.25 0.56
N LYS A 69 -2.42 29.02 1.66
CA LYS A 69 -1.48 28.91 2.77
C LYS A 69 -1.55 27.54 3.45
N TYR A 70 -2.75 27.01 3.71
CA TYR A 70 -2.92 25.67 4.24
C TYR A 70 -2.34 24.60 3.30
N LEU A 71 -2.58 24.74 1.99
CA LEU A 71 -2.05 23.82 0.99
C LEU A 71 -0.51 23.80 1.00
N LYS A 72 0.14 24.96 0.95
CA LYS A 72 1.61 25.06 1.00
C LYS A 72 2.18 24.47 2.30
N THR A 73 1.56 24.78 3.44
CA THR A 73 2.01 24.24 4.73
C THR A 73 1.82 22.72 4.80
N SER A 74 0.73 22.21 4.26
CA SER A 74 0.47 20.77 4.19
C SER A 74 1.48 20.05 3.29
N ILE A 75 1.75 20.56 2.10
CA ILE A 75 2.77 20.00 1.19
C ILE A 75 4.14 19.95 1.86
N PHE A 76 4.54 21.05 2.54
CA PHE A 76 5.79 21.07 3.28
C PHE A 76 5.81 20.05 4.44
N GLY A 77 4.71 19.92 5.17
CA GLY A 77 4.56 18.92 6.24
C GLY A 77 4.68 17.48 5.72
N VAL A 78 4.03 17.17 4.58
CA VAL A 78 4.15 15.86 3.93
C VAL A 78 5.58 15.60 3.44
N CYS A 79 6.22 16.61 2.85
CA CYS A 79 7.62 16.51 2.41
C CYS A 79 8.55 16.20 3.59
N LEU A 80 8.40 16.92 4.70
CA LEU A 80 9.16 16.69 5.92
C LEU A 80 8.91 15.28 6.51
N PHE A 81 7.65 14.85 6.51
CA PHE A 81 7.28 13.50 6.96
C PHE A 81 7.96 12.41 6.13
N ILE A 82 7.90 12.52 4.78
CA ILE A 82 8.53 11.55 3.88
C ILE A 82 10.05 11.56 4.07
N PHE A 83 10.65 12.72 4.20
CA PHE A 83 12.08 12.85 4.45
C PHE A 83 12.51 12.15 5.77
N LEU A 84 11.82 12.43 6.87
CA LEU A 84 12.10 11.80 8.15
C LEU A 84 11.84 10.29 8.10
N PHE A 85 10.73 9.86 7.48
CA PHE A 85 10.44 8.45 7.30
C PHE A 85 11.55 7.75 6.52
N SER A 86 12.04 8.36 5.44
CA SER A 86 13.14 7.81 4.64
C SER A 86 14.46 7.68 5.40
N LEU A 87 14.72 8.56 6.38
CA LEU A 87 15.92 8.46 7.22
C LEU A 87 15.87 7.29 8.20
N PHE A 88 14.68 6.99 8.73
CA PHE A 88 14.51 5.93 9.73
C PHE A 88 14.16 4.57 9.13
N PHE A 89 13.63 4.57 7.91
CA PHE A 89 13.22 3.35 7.23
C PHE A 89 14.34 2.80 6.34
N SER A 90 15.02 1.76 6.81
CA SER A 90 15.97 1.03 5.99
C SER A 90 15.24 -0.05 5.17
N GLN A 91 15.23 0.12 3.87
CA GLN A 91 14.62 -0.84 2.95
C GLN A 91 15.56 -2.01 2.72
N GLN A 92 15.30 -3.13 3.39
CA GLN A 92 16.06 -4.38 3.26
C GLN A 92 15.44 -5.36 2.26
N GLN A 93 14.27 -5.03 1.72
CA GLN A 93 13.50 -5.89 0.82
C GLN A 93 13.60 -5.45 -0.64
N ASP A 94 13.26 -6.35 -1.55
CA ASP A 94 13.09 -6.02 -2.95
C ASP A 94 12.04 -4.93 -3.15
N ILE A 95 12.40 -3.87 -3.88
CA ILE A 95 11.55 -2.71 -4.15
C ILE A 95 10.20 -3.12 -4.72
N LEU A 96 10.18 -4.11 -5.63
CA LEU A 96 8.95 -4.65 -6.22
C LEU A 96 8.02 -5.27 -5.19
N MET A 97 8.57 -5.92 -4.16
CA MET A 97 7.79 -6.53 -3.08
C MET A 97 7.17 -5.47 -2.18
N PHE A 98 7.88 -4.40 -1.90
CA PHE A 98 7.36 -3.26 -1.15
C PHE A 98 6.23 -2.54 -1.90
N PHE A 99 6.37 -2.34 -3.22
CA PHE A 99 5.30 -1.79 -4.05
C PHE A 99 4.08 -2.71 -4.12
N ALA A 100 4.29 -4.02 -4.21
CA ALA A 100 3.19 -4.99 -4.21
C ALA A 100 2.42 -4.95 -2.90
N LEU A 101 3.11 -4.87 -1.75
CA LEU A 101 2.49 -4.76 -0.43
C LEU A 101 1.64 -3.49 -0.30
N THR A 102 2.25 -2.33 -0.57
CA THR A 102 1.55 -1.03 -0.48
C THR A 102 0.42 -0.93 -1.49
N GLY A 103 0.62 -1.44 -2.72
CA GLY A 103 -0.41 -1.52 -3.74
C GLY A 103 -1.59 -2.39 -3.32
N THR A 104 -1.34 -3.52 -2.67
CA THR A 104 -2.39 -4.43 -2.19
C THR A 104 -3.24 -3.80 -1.09
N ILE A 105 -2.61 -3.12 -0.13
CA ILE A 105 -3.33 -2.37 0.90
C ILE A 105 -4.25 -1.33 0.26
N TYR A 106 -3.78 -0.60 -0.75
CA TYR A 106 -4.54 0.47 -1.39
C TYR A 106 -5.61 -0.06 -2.35
N LEU A 107 -5.25 -0.97 -3.26
CA LEU A 107 -6.15 -1.52 -4.28
C LEU A 107 -7.22 -2.43 -3.67
N GLY A 108 -6.87 -3.20 -2.65
CA GLY A 108 -7.78 -4.16 -2.04
C GLY A 108 -9.04 -3.49 -1.49
N TRP A 109 -8.91 -2.49 -0.63
CA TRP A 109 -10.08 -1.86 -0.02
C TRP A 109 -10.51 -0.56 -0.67
N ALA A 110 -9.58 0.34 -1.03
CA ALA A 110 -9.94 1.61 -1.65
C ALA A 110 -10.54 1.40 -3.03
N GLY A 111 -9.99 0.47 -3.83
CA GLY A 111 -10.55 0.09 -5.12
C GLY A 111 -11.98 -0.45 -4.98
N CYS A 112 -12.22 -1.34 -4.02
CA CYS A 112 -13.56 -1.86 -3.74
C CYS A 112 -14.53 -0.78 -3.28
N ALA A 113 -14.08 0.11 -2.38
CA ALA A 113 -14.92 1.20 -1.85
C ALA A 113 -15.29 2.20 -2.95
N ILE A 114 -14.35 2.58 -3.81
CA ILE A 114 -14.57 3.55 -4.91
C ILE A 114 -15.44 2.91 -5.99
N ILE A 115 -15.02 1.79 -6.54
CA ILE A 115 -15.74 1.14 -7.65
C ILE A 115 -17.10 0.64 -7.18
N GLY A 116 -17.15 -0.03 -6.03
CA GLY A 116 -18.38 -0.51 -5.45
C GLY A 116 -19.34 0.62 -5.08
N GLY A 117 -18.83 1.69 -4.45
CA GLY A 117 -19.65 2.86 -4.10
C GLY A 117 -20.22 3.61 -5.29
N LEU A 118 -19.49 3.67 -6.41
CA LEU A 118 -19.94 4.36 -7.63
C LEU A 118 -20.90 3.52 -8.49
N TYR A 119 -20.62 2.23 -8.64
CA TYR A 119 -21.32 1.40 -9.62
C TYR A 119 -22.31 0.40 -9.02
N TRP A 120 -22.19 0.09 -7.72
CA TRP A 120 -23.01 -0.92 -7.08
C TRP A 120 -23.95 -0.33 -6.02
N LYS A 121 -25.24 -0.26 -6.34
CA LYS A 121 -26.29 0.33 -5.48
C LYS A 121 -26.44 -0.34 -4.10
N ARG A 122 -25.94 -1.55 -3.92
CA ARG A 122 -26.00 -2.30 -2.65
C ARG A 122 -24.71 -2.20 -1.84
N ALA A 123 -23.74 -1.39 -2.27
CA ALA A 123 -22.54 -1.14 -1.52
C ALA A 123 -22.87 -0.44 -0.18
N THR A 124 -22.24 -0.91 0.89
CA THR A 124 -22.45 -0.33 2.24
C THR A 124 -21.14 0.13 2.85
N THR A 125 -21.21 1.14 3.71
CA THR A 125 -20.06 1.63 4.48
C THR A 125 -19.46 0.54 5.35
N GLY A 126 -20.30 -0.35 5.92
CA GLY A 126 -19.85 -1.51 6.69
C GLY A 126 -19.03 -2.49 5.88
N GLY A 127 -19.43 -2.75 4.61
CA GLY A 127 -18.66 -3.56 3.67
C GLY A 127 -17.29 -2.95 3.36
N ALA A 128 -17.23 -1.62 3.15
CA ALA A 128 -15.97 -0.92 2.91
C ALA A 128 -15.01 -1.00 4.10
N TRP A 129 -15.50 -0.81 5.33
CA TRP A 129 -14.69 -0.96 6.53
C TRP A 129 -14.22 -2.40 6.76
N ALA A 130 -15.09 -3.38 6.55
CA ALA A 130 -14.71 -4.79 6.65
C ALA A 130 -13.60 -5.15 5.65
N ALA A 131 -13.73 -4.72 4.40
CA ALA A 131 -12.69 -4.91 3.38
C ALA A 131 -11.39 -4.20 3.76
N ALA A 132 -11.44 -2.99 4.33
CA ALA A 132 -10.27 -2.26 4.80
C ALA A 132 -9.50 -3.03 5.88
N ILE A 133 -10.21 -3.44 6.94
CA ILE A 133 -9.61 -4.16 8.07
C ILE A 133 -9.00 -5.48 7.61
N VAL A 134 -9.75 -6.27 6.84
CA VAL A 134 -9.27 -7.57 6.36
C VAL A 134 -8.14 -7.41 5.35
N GLY A 135 -8.23 -6.43 4.44
CA GLY A 135 -7.18 -6.17 3.46
C GLY A 135 -5.85 -5.81 4.12
N VAL A 136 -5.88 -4.90 5.09
CA VAL A 136 -4.67 -4.50 5.84
C VAL A 136 -4.11 -5.67 6.66
N THR A 137 -4.96 -6.40 7.37
CA THR A 137 -4.50 -7.54 8.20
C THR A 137 -3.92 -8.68 7.36
N LEU A 138 -4.53 -9.01 6.23
CA LEU A 138 -4.01 -10.05 5.33
C LEU A 138 -2.74 -9.59 4.60
N ALA A 139 -2.66 -8.33 4.17
CA ALA A 139 -1.46 -7.81 3.52
C ALA A 139 -0.27 -7.79 4.49
N TYR A 140 -0.49 -7.31 5.74
CA TYR A 140 0.54 -7.32 6.77
C TYR A 140 0.91 -8.75 7.20
N GLY A 141 -0.08 -9.62 7.37
CA GLY A 141 0.14 -11.03 7.67
C GLY A 141 0.93 -11.75 6.58
N GLY A 142 0.59 -11.51 5.31
CA GLY A 142 1.33 -12.04 4.17
C GLY A 142 2.78 -11.55 4.11
N TRP A 143 2.99 -10.26 4.40
CA TRP A 143 4.34 -9.71 4.53
C TRP A 143 5.12 -10.34 5.68
N TYR A 144 4.52 -10.47 6.85
CA TYR A 144 5.15 -11.09 8.01
C TYR A 144 5.52 -12.55 7.75
N LEU A 145 4.62 -13.31 7.12
CA LEU A 145 4.85 -14.69 6.73
C LEU A 145 6.03 -14.86 5.77
N THR A 146 6.14 -13.97 4.78
CA THR A 146 7.21 -14.05 3.78
C THR A 146 8.55 -13.57 4.31
N TYR A 147 8.54 -12.59 5.20
CA TYR A 147 9.75 -11.99 5.76
C TYR A 147 10.35 -12.81 6.91
N ASN A 148 9.50 -13.28 7.82
CA ASN A 148 9.91 -14.06 8.99
C ASN A 148 9.50 -15.53 8.83
N TRP A 149 9.97 -16.19 7.74
CA TRP A 149 9.53 -17.55 7.44
C TRP A 149 9.86 -18.55 8.55
N GLU A 150 11.03 -18.46 9.17
CA GLU A 150 11.41 -19.33 10.30
C GLU A 150 10.43 -19.20 11.49
N SER A 151 10.11 -17.98 11.89
CA SER A 151 9.13 -17.74 12.96
C SER A 151 7.73 -18.19 12.55
N SER A 152 7.38 -18.04 11.28
CA SER A 152 6.10 -18.47 10.72
C SER A 152 5.97 -20.00 10.70
N GLN A 153 7.05 -20.73 10.41
CA GLN A 153 7.09 -22.18 10.52
C GLN A 153 6.83 -22.65 11.96
N GLN A 154 7.37 -21.96 12.97
CA GLN A 154 7.11 -22.28 14.37
C GLN A 154 5.63 -22.10 14.72
N ILE A 155 5.01 -21.01 14.25
CA ILE A 155 3.58 -20.76 14.46
C ILE A 155 2.73 -21.82 13.73
N LEU A 156 3.08 -22.16 12.50
CA LEU A 156 2.39 -23.20 11.73
C LEU A 156 2.56 -24.58 12.36
N ASN A 157 3.75 -24.90 12.84
CA ASN A 157 4.01 -26.14 13.58
C ASN A 157 3.18 -26.22 14.87
N TRP A 158 3.04 -25.14 15.61
CA TRP A 158 2.17 -25.07 16.78
C TRP A 158 0.70 -25.20 16.41
N ALA A 159 0.24 -24.51 15.37
CA ALA A 159 -1.17 -24.52 14.94
C ALA A 159 -1.61 -25.88 14.35
N PHE A 160 -0.71 -26.56 13.65
CA PHE A 160 -0.96 -27.83 12.96
C PHE A 160 -0.13 -28.98 13.55
N SER A 161 0.11 -28.97 14.86
CA SER A 161 1.09 -29.84 15.56
C SER A 161 0.97 -31.30 15.23
N GLU A 162 -0.24 -31.83 15.05
CA GLU A 162 -0.46 -33.26 14.73
C GLU A 162 -0.21 -33.60 13.26
N ASN A 163 -0.44 -32.66 12.35
CA ASN A 163 -0.41 -32.88 10.90
C ASN A 163 0.80 -32.23 10.21
N TRP A 164 1.56 -31.38 10.91
CA TRP A 164 2.65 -30.61 10.29
C TRP A 164 3.72 -31.52 9.67
N GLY A 165 4.09 -32.59 10.33
CA GLY A 165 5.03 -33.57 9.80
C GLY A 165 4.56 -34.27 8.53
N GLN A 166 3.26 -34.54 8.39
CA GLN A 166 2.69 -35.11 7.18
C GLN A 166 2.60 -34.06 6.05
N ILE A 167 2.26 -32.82 6.40
CA ILE A 167 2.19 -31.69 5.46
C ILE A 167 3.58 -31.39 4.88
N THR A 168 4.61 -31.30 5.72
CA THR A 168 6.00 -31.04 5.27
C THR A 168 6.58 -32.23 4.49
N HIS A 169 6.19 -33.46 4.80
CA HIS A 169 6.56 -34.64 4.02
C HIS A 169 5.90 -34.59 2.62
N SER A 170 4.63 -34.18 2.54
CA SER A 170 3.91 -34.08 1.26
C SER A 170 4.36 -32.86 0.44
N TYR A 171 4.78 -31.79 1.10
CA TYR A 171 5.23 -30.54 0.49
C TYR A 171 6.59 -30.11 1.08
N PRO A 172 7.71 -30.73 0.65
CA PRO A 172 9.04 -30.47 1.22
C PRO A 172 9.50 -29.02 1.08
N ALA A 173 8.92 -28.27 0.14
CA ALA A 173 9.18 -26.84 0.00
C ALA A 173 8.77 -26.02 1.24
N LEU A 174 7.82 -26.49 2.05
CA LEU A 174 7.39 -25.82 3.29
C LEU A 174 8.41 -25.96 4.43
N ALA A 175 9.30 -26.93 4.36
CA ALA A 175 10.39 -27.14 5.33
C ALA A 175 11.68 -26.37 4.96
N GLY A 176 11.71 -25.66 3.83
CA GLY A 176 12.86 -24.89 3.37
C GLY A 176 13.06 -23.57 4.12
N ASP A 177 14.23 -22.98 3.97
CA ASP A 177 14.61 -21.69 4.63
C ASP A 177 13.86 -20.47 4.11
N LYS A 178 13.17 -20.59 2.97
CA LYS A 178 12.42 -19.51 2.34
C LYS A 178 10.96 -19.91 2.16
N CYS A 179 10.07 -18.94 2.30
CA CYS A 179 8.65 -19.13 2.03
C CYS A 179 8.45 -19.62 0.58
N PRO A 180 7.84 -20.82 0.38
CA PRO A 180 7.63 -21.37 -0.95
C PRO A 180 6.55 -20.62 -1.75
N VAL A 181 5.72 -19.85 -1.06
CA VAL A 181 4.65 -19.08 -1.68
C VAL A 181 5.21 -17.74 -2.16
N ASN A 182 5.10 -17.50 -3.45
CA ASN A 182 5.49 -16.21 -4.01
C ASN A 182 4.60 -15.10 -3.40
N ALA A 183 5.23 -14.06 -2.85
CA ALA A 183 4.54 -12.94 -2.24
C ALA A 183 3.50 -12.28 -3.18
N GLN A 184 3.74 -12.28 -4.48
CA GLN A 184 2.79 -11.72 -5.46
C GLN A 184 1.47 -12.51 -5.51
N TRP A 185 1.51 -13.84 -5.35
CA TRP A 185 0.32 -14.66 -5.25
C TRP A 185 -0.44 -14.40 -3.95
N LEU A 186 0.26 -14.20 -2.83
CA LEU A 186 -0.37 -13.82 -1.56
C LEU A 186 -1.10 -12.50 -1.68
N TYR A 187 -0.48 -11.50 -2.32
CA TYR A 187 -1.11 -10.19 -2.52
C TYR A 187 -2.30 -10.28 -3.47
N PHE A 188 -2.20 -11.05 -4.53
CA PHE A 188 -3.33 -11.28 -5.45
C PHE A 188 -4.51 -11.93 -4.73
N LEU A 189 -4.26 -12.98 -3.94
CA LEU A 189 -5.29 -13.63 -3.13
C LEU A 189 -5.88 -12.68 -2.08
N THR A 190 -5.08 -11.81 -1.48
CA THR A 190 -5.55 -10.78 -0.56
C THR A 190 -6.53 -9.83 -1.24
N VAL A 191 -6.23 -9.35 -2.44
CA VAL A 191 -7.14 -8.49 -3.21
C VAL A 191 -8.45 -9.22 -3.52
N LEU A 192 -8.39 -10.47 -3.99
CA LEU A 192 -9.60 -11.25 -4.25
C LEU A 192 -10.44 -11.46 -2.99
N THR A 193 -9.79 -11.76 -1.87
CA THR A 193 -10.47 -11.97 -0.58
C THR A 193 -11.13 -10.68 -0.09
N THR A 194 -10.48 -9.52 -0.23
CA THR A 194 -11.06 -8.23 0.14
C THR A 194 -12.28 -7.87 -0.70
N ILE A 195 -12.23 -8.13 -2.02
CA ILE A 195 -13.39 -7.94 -2.91
C ILE A 195 -14.55 -8.83 -2.45
N LEU A 196 -14.29 -10.09 -2.19
CA LEU A 196 -15.31 -11.05 -1.76
C LEU A 196 -15.95 -10.61 -0.42
N ILE A 197 -15.15 -10.22 0.55
CA ILE A 197 -15.64 -9.75 1.85
C ILE A 197 -16.45 -8.47 1.70
N PHE A 198 -16.00 -7.52 0.88
CA PHE A 198 -16.77 -6.32 0.58
C PHE A 198 -18.17 -6.66 0.05
N VAL A 199 -18.24 -7.58 -0.92
CA VAL A 199 -19.50 -8.02 -1.52
C VAL A 199 -20.39 -8.72 -0.49
N VAL A 200 -19.85 -9.71 0.24
CA VAL A 200 -20.61 -10.50 1.21
C VAL A 200 -21.16 -9.63 2.34
N VAL A 201 -20.32 -8.81 2.96
CA VAL A 201 -20.72 -7.93 4.06
C VAL A 201 -21.73 -6.88 3.59
N SER A 202 -21.56 -6.32 2.38
CA SER A 202 -22.51 -5.37 1.83
C SER A 202 -23.87 -6.02 1.55
N LEU A 203 -23.92 -7.24 1.06
CA LEU A 203 -25.17 -7.98 0.85
C LEU A 203 -25.86 -8.32 2.16
N MET A 204 -25.11 -8.78 3.17
CA MET A 204 -25.65 -9.07 4.49
C MET A 204 -26.17 -7.82 5.19
N SER A 205 -25.44 -6.73 5.14
CA SER A 205 -25.82 -5.45 5.74
C SER A 205 -27.09 -4.87 5.10
N ASN A 206 -27.28 -5.02 3.80
CA ASN A 206 -28.50 -4.59 3.11
C ASN A 206 -29.75 -5.43 3.48
N GLN A 207 -29.56 -6.68 3.89
CA GLN A 207 -30.69 -7.54 4.32
C GLN A 207 -31.14 -7.24 5.75
N VAL A 208 -30.25 -6.67 6.59
CA VAL A 208 -30.54 -6.33 7.99
C VAL A 208 -31.27 -4.99 8.11
N PHE A 209 -31.15 -4.09 7.13
CA PHE A 209 -31.74 -2.75 7.14
C PHE A 209 -32.95 -2.57 6.21
N ASN A 210 -33.42 -3.63 5.51
CA ASN A 210 -34.71 -3.71 4.85
C ASN A 210 -35.67 -4.59 5.64
#